data_435ac66c32502487ae406488abb23493
#
_entry.id   435ac66c32502487ae406488abb23493
#
_cell.length_a   1.000
_cell.length_b   1.000
_cell.length_c   1.000
_cell.angle_alpha   90.00
_cell.angle_beta   90.00
_cell.angle_gamma   90.00
#
_symmetry.space_group_name_H-M   'P 1'
#
loop_
_entity.id
_entity.type
_entity.pdbx_description
1 polymer ?
#
loop_
_entity_poly.entity_id
_entity_poly.type
_entity_poly.pdbx_seq_one_letter_code
_entity_poly.pdbx_strand_id
1 'polypeptide(L)'
;MPVTAEKTKLEDDKVRLDVVVSEDEVEKERSKTMRRLAREVRVPGFRPGKVPAEVVVQRIGQDAANDELLKDALGGWYHTALHEVEVDPIADPDINLNAVPEKGDLIFSATVQLKPTPELGDYKGLEVAKDPAEIPEGAVDARLEELRAAAASLRPVGRAAESGDFISIDFEGRRGGKRMRDAAARDYVVELGADKLVAGFDEQLVGLTAGESVSFSITYAKDDQRPQLRGTQVDYTVKMKRVFELAPPELDDAFVPQISEFERLEELRSEIEERYQEKAEDAVEEMFRRRVIDEAVKNSTVKVPRAMLQTRIQDMLREGQSRLPEGITLEQYLSSRGQSMDQLVKELAPEAEMAVKRELVVQAIAEAEGIQVGDDEVEQQIRDDAERGGRDPDELAAEVDRVNGREKLREDIALRRAVDVLVEAAAPISPETADAREKLWTPGEEKKEPGELWTPGSGPANPQGGTA
;
A
#
# COMPACT_ATOMS: atom_id res chain seq x y z
N MET A 1 -9.20 41.39 18.46
CA MET A 1 -8.28 40.46 17.78
C MET A 1 -8.24 40.86 16.30
N PRO A 2 -7.15 40.61 15.58
CA PRO A 2 -7.06 41.00 14.18
C PRO A 2 -8.01 40.23 13.25
N VAL A 3 -8.35 39.00 13.64
CA VAL A 3 -9.31 38.13 12.96
C VAL A 3 -10.24 37.54 14.04
N THR A 4 -11.54 37.57 13.79
CA THR A 4 -12.55 36.90 14.61
C THR A 4 -13.41 36.01 13.76
N ALA A 5 -13.81 34.85 14.30
CA ALA A 5 -14.61 33.88 13.57
C ALA A 5 -15.74 33.33 14.41
N GLU A 6 -16.90 33.17 13.77
CA GLU A 6 -18.03 32.46 14.35
C GLU A 6 -18.31 31.17 13.55
N LYS A 7 -18.57 30.04 14.24
CA LYS A 7 -18.87 28.77 13.61
C LYS A 7 -20.36 28.46 13.65
N THR A 8 -20.91 28.09 12.49
CA THR A 8 -22.28 27.58 12.35
C THR A 8 -22.24 26.17 11.78
N LYS A 9 -22.79 25.19 12.54
CA LYS A 9 -22.87 23.80 12.07
C LYS A 9 -23.91 23.69 10.94
N LEU A 10 -23.52 23.02 9.86
CA LEU A 10 -24.38 22.69 8.71
C LEU A 10 -24.69 21.18 8.72
N GLU A 11 -25.43 20.72 7.72
CA GLU A 11 -25.66 19.29 7.47
C GLU A 11 -24.41 18.62 6.88
N ASP A 12 -24.34 17.28 6.93
CA ASP A 12 -23.27 16.45 6.38
C ASP A 12 -21.86 16.79 6.92
N ASP A 13 -21.76 17.01 8.23
CA ASP A 13 -20.50 17.31 8.94
C ASP A 13 -19.74 18.51 8.36
N LYS A 14 -20.47 19.50 7.85
CA LYS A 14 -19.94 20.77 7.40
C LYS A 14 -20.12 21.84 8.45
N VAL A 15 -19.17 22.76 8.46
CA VAL A 15 -19.23 23.97 9.28
C VAL A 15 -18.98 25.17 8.40
N ARG A 16 -19.81 26.18 8.57
CA ARG A 16 -19.58 27.50 8.01
C ARG A 16 -18.90 28.37 9.04
N LEU A 17 -17.81 28.97 8.64
CA LEU A 17 -17.08 29.98 9.39
C LEU A 17 -17.43 31.35 8.81
N ASP A 18 -17.99 32.21 9.59
CA ASP A 18 -18.18 33.64 9.24
C ASP A 18 -17.02 34.40 9.88
N VAL A 19 -16.11 34.91 9.04
CA VAL A 19 -14.84 35.50 9.46
C VAL A 19 -14.85 36.98 9.22
N VAL A 20 -14.44 37.72 10.25
CA VAL A 20 -14.27 39.19 10.21
C VAL A 20 -12.81 39.53 10.46
N VAL A 21 -12.18 40.19 9.51
CA VAL A 21 -10.80 40.69 9.58
C VAL A 21 -10.87 42.20 9.80
N SER A 22 -10.24 42.67 10.87
CA SER A 22 -10.26 44.10 11.22
C SER A 22 -9.59 44.96 10.16
N GLU A 23 -10.09 46.20 9.99
CA GLU A 23 -9.54 47.20 9.05
C GLU A 23 -8.02 47.37 9.22
N ASP A 24 -7.53 47.39 10.46
CA ASP A 24 -6.09 47.54 10.75
C ASP A 24 -5.26 46.39 10.17
N GLU A 25 -5.74 45.15 10.27
CA GLU A 25 -5.05 43.99 9.73
C GLU A 25 -5.13 43.94 8.20
N VAL A 26 -6.26 44.28 7.62
CA VAL A 26 -6.43 44.41 6.17
C VAL A 26 -5.47 45.46 5.60
N GLU A 27 -5.34 46.61 6.24
CA GLU A 27 -4.47 47.71 5.79
C GLU A 27 -2.99 47.34 5.96
N LYS A 28 -2.63 46.63 7.00
CA LYS A 28 -1.28 46.11 7.23
C LYS A 28 -0.87 45.16 6.10
N GLU A 29 -1.70 44.16 5.75
CA GLU A 29 -1.41 43.23 4.67
C GLU A 29 -1.48 43.93 3.29
N ARG A 30 -2.41 44.86 3.09
CA ARG A 30 -2.48 45.72 1.88
C ARG A 30 -1.16 46.47 1.68
N SER A 31 -0.64 47.10 2.72
CA SER A 31 0.64 47.79 2.68
C SER A 31 1.81 46.89 2.32
N LYS A 32 1.78 45.65 2.81
CA LYS A 32 2.81 44.63 2.56
C LYS A 32 2.76 44.17 1.09
N THR A 33 1.58 43.84 0.58
CA THR A 33 1.34 43.45 -0.82
C THR A 33 1.73 44.60 -1.77
N MET A 34 1.36 45.84 -1.45
CA MET A 34 1.76 47.00 -2.28
C MET A 34 3.27 47.21 -2.32
N ARG A 35 3.99 46.96 -1.22
CA ARG A 35 5.48 46.96 -1.22
C ARG A 35 6.08 45.86 -2.08
N ARG A 36 5.47 44.69 -2.14
CA ARG A 36 5.87 43.59 -3.02
C ARG A 36 5.66 44.00 -4.48
N LEU A 37 4.45 44.41 -4.82
CA LEU A 37 4.07 44.81 -6.17
C LEU A 37 4.92 46.01 -6.68
N ALA A 38 5.27 46.99 -5.81
CA ALA A 38 6.14 48.11 -6.16
C ALA A 38 7.55 47.66 -6.61
N ARG A 39 8.00 46.46 -6.26
CA ARG A 39 9.29 45.89 -6.71
C ARG A 39 9.14 45.17 -8.06
N GLU A 40 7.97 44.57 -8.33
CA GLU A 40 7.68 43.77 -9.50
C GLU A 40 7.19 44.61 -10.68
N VAL A 41 6.37 45.63 -10.42
CA VAL A 41 5.79 46.50 -11.45
C VAL A 41 6.78 47.59 -11.89
N ARG A 42 7.07 47.65 -13.18
CA ARG A 42 7.89 48.72 -13.77
C ARG A 42 7.00 49.94 -14.10
N VAL A 43 7.25 51.05 -13.41
CA VAL A 43 6.59 52.34 -13.67
C VAL A 43 7.61 53.33 -14.20
N PRO A 44 7.43 53.91 -15.39
CA PRO A 44 8.31 54.94 -15.92
C PRO A 44 8.46 56.11 -14.95
N GLY A 45 9.68 56.56 -14.68
CA GLY A 45 9.98 57.67 -13.77
C GLY A 45 10.22 57.27 -12.31
N PHE A 46 10.04 55.99 -11.93
CA PHE A 46 10.31 55.48 -10.57
C PHE A 46 11.33 54.37 -10.56
N ARG A 47 12.16 54.38 -9.52
CA ARG A 47 13.07 53.26 -9.25
C ARG A 47 12.29 52.04 -8.70
N PRO A 48 12.56 50.81 -9.14
CA PRO A 48 11.91 49.59 -8.62
C PRO A 48 11.94 49.55 -7.08
N GLY A 49 10.78 49.30 -6.45
CA GLY A 49 10.60 49.29 -4.99
C GLY A 49 10.44 50.65 -4.33
N LYS A 50 10.40 51.78 -5.08
CA LYS A 50 10.14 53.14 -4.59
C LYS A 50 8.92 53.78 -5.22
N VAL A 51 8.07 52.98 -5.86
CA VAL A 51 6.80 53.41 -6.45
C VAL A 51 5.78 53.60 -5.32
N PRO A 52 5.11 54.79 -5.20
CA PRO A 52 4.03 54.93 -4.24
C PRO A 52 2.87 53.98 -4.52
N ALA A 53 2.18 53.51 -3.46
CA ALA A 53 1.08 52.53 -3.57
C ALA A 53 -0.02 53.00 -4.52
N GLU A 54 -0.39 54.27 -4.46
CA GLU A 54 -1.42 54.88 -5.32
C GLU A 54 -1.06 54.75 -6.82
N VAL A 55 0.22 54.94 -7.16
CA VAL A 55 0.70 54.84 -8.55
C VAL A 55 0.75 53.38 -8.99
N VAL A 56 1.04 52.42 -8.08
CA VAL A 56 0.94 50.99 -8.36
C VAL A 56 -0.51 50.63 -8.69
N VAL A 57 -1.45 51.01 -7.83
CA VAL A 57 -2.90 50.76 -8.03
C VAL A 57 -3.39 51.40 -9.33
N GLN A 58 -2.99 52.66 -9.63
CA GLN A 58 -3.33 53.32 -10.89
C GLN A 58 -2.84 52.53 -12.13
N ARG A 59 -1.68 51.81 -12.00
CA ARG A 59 -1.07 51.09 -13.09
C ARG A 59 -1.70 49.72 -13.34
N ILE A 60 -2.03 49.00 -12.28
CA ILE A 60 -2.57 47.62 -12.37
C ILE A 60 -4.10 47.54 -12.25
N GLY A 61 -4.74 48.59 -11.73
CA GLY A 61 -6.16 48.62 -11.40
C GLY A 61 -6.44 48.17 -9.95
N GLN A 62 -7.55 48.66 -9.38
CA GLN A 62 -7.95 48.35 -8.00
C GLN A 62 -8.30 46.87 -7.84
N ASP A 63 -8.99 46.28 -8.81
CA ASP A 63 -9.40 44.88 -8.76
C ASP A 63 -8.17 43.94 -8.73
N ALA A 64 -7.20 44.20 -9.62
CA ALA A 64 -5.97 43.42 -9.62
C ALA A 64 -5.15 43.59 -8.34
N ALA A 65 -5.17 44.78 -7.72
CA ALA A 65 -4.52 45.03 -6.45
C ALA A 65 -5.20 44.27 -5.30
N ASN A 66 -6.53 44.19 -5.31
CA ASN A 66 -7.32 43.41 -4.36
C ASN A 66 -7.12 41.89 -4.54
N ASP A 67 -7.09 41.41 -5.78
CA ASP A 67 -6.79 39.99 -6.08
C ASP A 67 -5.42 39.55 -5.54
N GLU A 68 -4.41 40.41 -5.70
CA GLU A 68 -3.08 40.13 -5.18
C GLU A 68 -3.02 40.20 -3.65
N LEU A 69 -3.79 41.11 -3.01
CA LEU A 69 -3.94 41.11 -1.55
C LEU A 69 -4.56 39.80 -1.04
N LEU A 70 -5.65 39.36 -1.70
CA LEU A 70 -6.31 38.12 -1.31
C LEU A 70 -5.40 36.91 -1.48
N LYS A 71 -4.66 36.79 -2.58
CA LYS A 71 -3.68 35.73 -2.78
C LYS A 71 -2.63 35.69 -1.67
N ASP A 72 -2.16 36.84 -1.22
CA ASP A 72 -1.13 36.95 -0.19
C ASP A 72 -1.65 36.65 1.22
N ALA A 73 -2.86 37.11 1.57
CA ALA A 73 -3.32 37.22 2.94
C ALA A 73 -4.48 36.28 3.33
N LEU A 74 -5.35 35.90 2.38
CA LEU A 74 -6.58 35.13 2.68
C LEU A 74 -6.31 33.81 3.38
N GLY A 75 -5.27 33.07 2.93
CA GLY A 75 -4.87 31.81 3.57
C GLY A 75 -4.46 32.00 5.02
N GLY A 76 -3.70 33.07 5.33
CA GLY A 76 -3.29 33.40 6.70
C GLY A 76 -4.47 33.76 7.61
N TRP A 77 -5.40 34.54 7.11
CA TRP A 77 -6.61 34.92 7.85
C TRP A 77 -7.51 33.68 8.10
N TYR A 78 -7.67 32.85 7.09
CA TYR A 78 -8.42 31.58 7.24
C TYR A 78 -7.79 30.66 8.29
N HIS A 79 -6.47 30.45 8.27
CA HIS A 79 -5.78 29.63 9.28
C HIS A 79 -5.94 30.22 10.69
N THR A 80 -5.87 31.56 10.83
CA THR A 80 -6.10 32.20 12.13
C THR A 80 -7.53 31.96 12.62
N ALA A 81 -8.51 32.05 11.71
CA ALA A 81 -9.91 31.78 12.02
C ALA A 81 -10.16 30.34 12.46
N LEU A 82 -9.54 29.34 11.81
CA LEU A 82 -9.62 27.93 12.22
C LEU A 82 -9.11 27.71 13.64
N HIS A 83 -7.96 28.31 13.97
CA HIS A 83 -7.39 28.22 15.31
C HIS A 83 -8.27 28.87 16.39
N GLU A 84 -8.93 29.99 16.07
CA GLU A 84 -9.79 30.67 17.02
C GLU A 84 -11.04 29.86 17.39
N VAL A 85 -11.61 29.14 16.42
CA VAL A 85 -12.82 28.33 16.62
C VAL A 85 -12.53 26.84 16.92
N GLU A 86 -11.26 26.47 16.98
CA GLU A 86 -10.80 25.07 17.21
C GLU A 86 -11.48 24.10 16.24
N VAL A 87 -11.28 24.33 14.93
CA VAL A 87 -11.84 23.51 13.85
C VAL A 87 -10.72 22.98 13.00
N ASP A 88 -10.70 21.66 12.76
CA ASP A 88 -9.75 20.96 11.92
C ASP A 88 -10.45 20.42 10.66
N PRO A 89 -10.30 21.06 9.50
CA PRO A 89 -10.94 20.67 8.26
C PRO A 89 -10.18 19.54 7.56
N ILE A 90 -10.92 18.62 6.93
CA ILE A 90 -10.38 17.51 6.14
C ILE A 90 -10.24 17.83 4.63
N ALA A 91 -10.64 19.01 4.20
CA ALA A 91 -10.60 19.43 2.81
C ALA A 91 -10.39 20.94 2.70
N ASP A 92 -10.01 21.38 1.50
CA ASP A 92 -9.94 22.82 1.20
C ASP A 92 -11.30 23.49 1.40
N PRO A 93 -11.30 24.73 1.94
CA PRO A 93 -12.53 25.48 2.19
C PRO A 93 -13.19 25.96 0.89
N ASP A 94 -14.51 25.97 0.89
CA ASP A 94 -15.27 26.76 -0.09
C ASP A 94 -15.44 28.19 0.46
N ILE A 95 -14.63 29.12 -0.08
CA ILE A 95 -14.57 30.52 0.40
C ILE A 95 -15.51 31.39 -0.44
N ASN A 96 -16.41 32.06 0.24
CA ASN A 96 -17.29 33.05 -0.37
C ASN A 96 -16.96 34.43 0.17
N LEU A 97 -16.47 35.31 -0.72
CA LEU A 97 -16.09 36.67 -0.45
C LEU A 97 -16.85 37.63 -1.37
N ASN A 98 -17.56 38.59 -0.81
CA ASN A 98 -18.35 39.51 -1.62
C ASN A 98 -17.51 40.58 -2.33
N ALA A 99 -16.69 41.31 -1.59
CA ALA A 99 -15.75 42.30 -2.12
C ALA A 99 -14.76 42.73 -1.05
N VAL A 100 -13.55 43.15 -1.45
CA VAL A 100 -12.57 43.76 -0.55
C VAL A 100 -12.97 45.21 -0.33
N PRO A 101 -13.29 45.63 0.92
CA PRO A 101 -13.70 47.01 1.18
C PRO A 101 -12.49 47.97 1.04
N GLU A 102 -12.76 49.22 0.59
CA GLU A 102 -11.73 50.26 0.60
C GLU A 102 -11.39 50.69 2.04
N LYS A 103 -12.40 50.73 2.91
CA LYS A 103 -12.30 51.03 4.34
C LYS A 103 -13.26 50.14 5.13
N GLY A 104 -12.85 49.79 6.35
CA GLY A 104 -13.62 48.95 7.23
C GLY A 104 -13.18 47.50 7.20
N ASP A 105 -13.90 46.68 7.94
CA ASP A 105 -13.58 45.29 8.14
C ASP A 105 -13.86 44.44 6.88
N LEU A 106 -13.00 43.47 6.60
CA LEU A 106 -13.22 42.50 5.55
C LEU A 106 -14.00 41.31 6.11
N ILE A 107 -15.09 40.95 5.44
CA ILE A 107 -15.95 39.82 5.85
C ILE A 107 -15.96 38.79 4.74
N PHE A 108 -15.65 37.53 5.11
CA PHE A 108 -15.81 36.41 4.22
C PHE A 108 -16.39 35.22 4.98
N SER A 109 -16.96 34.26 4.25
CA SER A 109 -17.37 32.97 4.83
C SER A 109 -16.62 31.85 4.20
N ALA A 110 -16.22 30.86 5.01
CA ALA A 110 -15.58 29.63 4.57
C ALA A 110 -16.44 28.44 4.99
N THR A 111 -16.85 27.62 4.03
CA THR A 111 -17.51 26.35 4.34
C THR A 111 -16.47 25.25 4.32
N VAL A 112 -16.32 24.56 5.44
CA VAL A 112 -15.31 23.51 5.64
C VAL A 112 -15.99 22.18 5.93
N GLN A 113 -15.39 21.12 5.45
CA GLN A 113 -15.78 19.73 5.75
C GLN A 113 -15.00 19.26 6.97
N LEU A 114 -15.70 18.76 7.99
CA LEU A 114 -15.10 18.13 9.16
C LEU A 114 -15.01 16.61 8.99
N LYS A 115 -14.18 15.99 9.82
CA LYS A 115 -14.15 14.55 9.99
C LYS A 115 -15.49 14.10 10.58
N PRO A 116 -16.20 13.16 9.93
CA PRO A 116 -17.49 12.70 10.44
C PRO A 116 -17.30 11.85 11.69
N THR A 117 -18.23 11.96 12.62
CA THR A 117 -18.29 11.10 13.81
C THR A 117 -19.29 9.97 13.54
N PRO A 118 -18.87 8.71 13.50
CA PRO A 118 -19.78 7.57 13.33
C PRO A 118 -20.78 7.46 14.46
N GLU A 119 -22.00 7.03 14.16
CA GLU A 119 -22.93 6.52 15.14
C GLU A 119 -22.62 5.05 15.38
N LEU A 120 -22.00 4.74 16.52
CA LEU A 120 -21.63 3.37 16.87
C LEU A 120 -22.88 2.56 17.23
N GLY A 121 -22.99 1.36 16.65
CA GLY A 121 -23.92 0.34 17.11
C GLY A 121 -23.31 -0.54 18.19
N ASP A 122 -23.83 -1.75 18.34
CA ASP A 122 -23.26 -2.74 19.23
C ASP A 122 -21.93 -3.25 18.66
N TYR A 123 -20.82 -2.87 19.28
CA TYR A 123 -19.47 -3.27 18.91
C TYR A 123 -18.81 -4.23 19.89
N LYS A 124 -19.45 -4.55 21.04
CA LYS A 124 -19.00 -5.56 22.00
C LYS A 124 -19.82 -6.85 21.87
N GLY A 125 -19.18 -7.98 22.09
CA GLY A 125 -19.85 -9.28 22.02
C GLY A 125 -20.20 -9.70 20.58
N LEU A 126 -19.50 -9.19 19.59
CA LEU A 126 -19.69 -9.56 18.19
C LEU A 126 -19.32 -11.02 17.98
N GLU A 127 -20.21 -11.78 17.33
CA GLU A 127 -19.94 -13.16 16.94
C GLU A 127 -19.31 -13.18 15.54
N VAL A 128 -18.02 -13.54 15.49
CA VAL A 128 -17.22 -13.42 14.26
C VAL A 128 -16.57 -14.76 13.91
N ALA A 129 -16.58 -15.13 12.64
CA ALA A 129 -15.93 -16.34 12.16
C ALA A 129 -14.43 -16.30 12.38
N LYS A 130 -13.88 -17.33 13.05
CA LYS A 130 -12.44 -17.55 13.20
C LYS A 130 -12.09 -18.89 12.56
N ASP A 131 -11.23 -18.87 11.55
CA ASP A 131 -10.77 -20.07 10.89
C ASP A 131 -9.83 -20.86 11.82
N PRO A 132 -9.73 -22.19 11.70
CA PRO A 132 -8.67 -22.95 12.36
C PRO A 132 -7.30 -22.61 11.75
N ALA A 133 -6.27 -22.59 12.58
CA ALA A 133 -4.90 -22.42 12.11
C ALA A 133 -4.38 -23.78 11.61
N GLU A 134 -4.49 -24.02 10.31
CA GLU A 134 -4.09 -25.29 9.70
C GLU A 134 -2.88 -25.07 8.78
N ILE A 135 -1.89 -25.94 8.92
CA ILE A 135 -0.76 -25.99 7.99
C ILE A 135 -1.24 -26.69 6.72
N PRO A 136 -1.00 -26.14 5.52
CA PRO A 136 -1.37 -26.82 4.27
C PRO A 136 -0.72 -28.22 4.19
N GLU A 137 -1.50 -29.20 3.78
CA GLU A 137 -1.02 -30.57 3.65
C GLU A 137 0.22 -30.65 2.74
N GLY A 138 1.28 -31.29 3.21
CA GLY A 138 2.54 -31.42 2.49
C GLY A 138 3.45 -30.17 2.50
N ALA A 139 3.09 -29.07 3.15
CA ALA A 139 3.90 -27.85 3.15
C ALA A 139 5.29 -28.06 3.80
N VAL A 140 5.36 -28.85 4.87
CA VAL A 140 6.61 -29.19 5.56
C VAL A 140 7.51 -30.03 4.63
N ASP A 141 6.94 -31.03 3.96
CA ASP A 141 7.69 -31.88 3.02
C ASP A 141 8.18 -31.10 1.82
N ALA A 142 7.34 -30.21 1.26
CA ALA A 142 7.72 -29.31 0.18
C ALA A 142 8.88 -28.40 0.58
N ARG A 143 8.87 -27.88 1.82
CA ARG A 143 9.96 -27.04 2.33
C ARG A 143 11.26 -27.83 2.50
N LEU A 144 11.18 -29.06 3.00
CA LEU A 144 12.35 -29.96 3.10
C LEU A 144 12.93 -30.27 1.72
N GLU A 145 12.09 -30.51 0.70
CA GLU A 145 12.55 -30.73 -0.68
C GLU A 145 13.16 -29.47 -1.31
N GLU A 146 12.64 -28.27 -1.01
CA GLU A 146 13.27 -27.01 -1.42
C GLU A 146 14.68 -26.87 -0.83
N LEU A 147 14.82 -27.11 0.49
CA LEU A 147 16.10 -27.05 1.17
C LEU A 147 17.08 -28.10 0.61
N ARG A 148 16.59 -29.30 0.34
CA ARG A 148 17.34 -30.39 -0.29
C ARG A 148 17.79 -30.00 -1.71
N ALA A 149 16.91 -29.45 -2.52
CA ALA A 149 17.24 -28.97 -3.86
C ALA A 149 18.27 -27.83 -3.85
N ALA A 150 18.15 -26.89 -2.89
CA ALA A 150 19.11 -25.80 -2.72
C ALA A 150 20.52 -26.29 -2.31
N ALA A 151 20.61 -27.41 -1.59
CA ALA A 151 21.86 -28.03 -1.19
C ALA A 151 22.40 -29.04 -2.21
N ALA A 152 21.78 -29.16 -3.39
CA ALA A 152 22.23 -30.04 -4.44
C ALA A 152 23.66 -29.74 -4.87
N SER A 153 24.47 -30.75 -5.05
CA SER A 153 25.86 -30.66 -5.47
C SER A 153 26.08 -31.29 -6.85
N LEU A 154 27.10 -30.79 -7.56
CA LEU A 154 27.48 -31.32 -8.84
C LEU A 154 28.24 -32.64 -8.69
N ARG A 155 27.63 -33.76 -9.06
CA ARG A 155 28.22 -35.09 -9.05
C ARG A 155 28.66 -35.48 -10.46
N PRO A 156 29.95 -35.83 -10.67
CA PRO A 156 30.40 -36.27 -12.00
C PRO A 156 29.75 -37.60 -12.38
N VAL A 157 29.27 -37.68 -13.61
CA VAL A 157 28.63 -38.87 -14.19
C VAL A 157 29.35 -39.35 -15.42
N GLY A 158 29.33 -40.68 -15.69
CA GLY A 158 29.95 -41.27 -16.85
C GLY A 158 29.01 -41.51 -18.04
N ARG A 159 27.74 -41.09 -17.92
CA ARG A 159 26.75 -41.20 -18.99
C ARG A 159 26.83 -40.00 -19.97
N ALA A 160 26.13 -40.14 -21.09
CA ALA A 160 25.93 -39.02 -21.99
C ALA A 160 25.18 -37.86 -21.31
N ALA A 161 25.52 -36.64 -21.72
CA ALA A 161 24.91 -35.41 -21.18
C ALA A 161 23.45 -35.29 -21.61
N GLU A 162 22.59 -34.97 -20.67
CA GLU A 162 21.16 -34.71 -20.84
C GLU A 162 20.83 -33.26 -20.54
N SER A 163 19.64 -32.78 -20.97
CA SER A 163 19.16 -31.47 -20.59
C SER A 163 18.97 -31.38 -19.08
N GLY A 164 19.46 -30.31 -18.43
CA GLY A 164 19.52 -30.14 -16.98
C GLY A 164 20.83 -30.55 -16.35
N ASP A 165 21.72 -31.24 -17.08
CA ASP A 165 23.06 -31.56 -16.59
C ASP A 165 23.97 -30.32 -16.66
N PHE A 166 24.93 -30.26 -15.76
CA PHE A 166 26.04 -29.33 -15.84
C PHE A 166 27.21 -29.95 -16.56
N ILE A 167 27.74 -29.26 -17.54
CA ILE A 167 28.87 -29.74 -18.33
C ILE A 167 30.08 -28.84 -18.15
N SER A 168 31.28 -29.43 -18.13
CA SER A 168 32.53 -28.68 -18.26
C SER A 168 33.08 -28.91 -19.67
N ILE A 169 33.21 -27.83 -20.44
CA ILE A 169 33.65 -27.85 -21.84
C ILE A 169 34.84 -26.95 -22.09
N ASP A 170 35.66 -27.35 -23.05
CA ASP A 170 36.59 -26.43 -23.74
C ASP A 170 35.99 -26.13 -25.10
N PHE A 171 35.86 -24.88 -25.50
CA PHE A 171 35.39 -24.54 -26.82
C PHE A 171 36.25 -23.47 -27.47
N GLU A 172 36.31 -23.53 -28.79
CA GLU A 172 37.00 -22.57 -29.64
C GLU A 172 36.12 -22.24 -30.82
N GLY A 173 35.77 -20.95 -30.99
CA GLY A 173 35.07 -20.44 -32.13
C GLY A 173 36.04 -19.82 -33.19
N ARG A 174 35.76 -20.10 -34.48
CA ARG A 174 36.51 -19.55 -35.63
C ARG A 174 35.59 -18.89 -36.61
N ARG A 175 36.00 -17.75 -37.13
CA ARG A 175 35.31 -17.03 -38.20
C ARG A 175 36.20 -17.00 -39.44
N GLY A 176 35.77 -17.65 -40.53
CA GLY A 176 36.58 -17.74 -41.72
C GLY A 176 37.97 -18.33 -41.49
N GLY A 177 38.08 -19.34 -40.62
CA GLY A 177 39.33 -20.01 -40.23
C GLY A 177 40.16 -19.28 -39.16
N LYS A 178 39.83 -18.02 -38.81
CA LYS A 178 40.58 -17.26 -37.78
C LYS A 178 39.92 -17.46 -36.41
N ARG A 179 40.76 -17.79 -35.40
CA ARG A 179 40.32 -17.94 -33.99
C ARG A 179 39.81 -16.63 -33.45
N MET A 180 38.68 -16.70 -32.75
CA MET A 180 38.06 -15.57 -32.04
C MET A 180 38.35 -15.71 -30.55
N ARG A 181 38.91 -14.66 -29.91
CA ARG A 181 39.17 -14.66 -28.46
C ARG A 181 37.88 -14.65 -27.64
N ASP A 182 36.89 -13.91 -28.12
CA ASP A 182 35.60 -13.71 -27.44
C ASP A 182 34.64 -14.91 -27.61
N ALA A 183 35.04 -15.91 -28.41
CA ALA A 183 34.28 -17.14 -28.64
C ALA A 183 35.10 -18.39 -28.28
N ALA A 184 35.93 -18.30 -27.24
CA ALA A 184 36.74 -19.42 -26.78
C ALA A 184 36.84 -19.39 -25.21
N ALA A 185 36.68 -20.55 -24.62
CA ALA A 185 36.90 -20.72 -23.18
C ALA A 185 37.45 -22.11 -22.88
N ARG A 186 38.07 -22.26 -21.72
CA ARG A 186 38.51 -23.53 -21.18
C ARG A 186 37.88 -23.78 -19.81
N ASP A 187 37.60 -25.04 -19.51
CA ASP A 187 36.93 -25.44 -18.26
C ASP A 187 35.63 -24.64 -17.97
N TYR A 188 34.92 -24.30 -19.04
CA TYR A 188 33.68 -23.55 -18.91
C TYR A 188 32.59 -24.48 -18.43
N VAL A 189 32.01 -24.14 -17.25
CA VAL A 189 30.92 -24.90 -16.66
C VAL A 189 29.60 -24.22 -16.96
N VAL A 190 28.66 -24.94 -17.52
CA VAL A 190 27.34 -24.43 -17.91
C VAL A 190 26.29 -25.56 -17.76
N GLU A 191 25.09 -25.13 -17.44
CA GLU A 191 23.90 -25.99 -17.39
C GLU A 191 23.30 -26.11 -18.81
N LEU A 192 23.09 -27.34 -19.27
CA LEU A 192 22.47 -27.63 -20.56
C LEU A 192 20.97 -27.40 -20.53
N GLY A 193 20.46 -26.66 -21.51
CA GLY A 193 19.03 -26.38 -21.65
C GLY A 193 18.51 -25.23 -20.80
N ALA A 194 19.41 -24.49 -20.10
CA ALA A 194 19.05 -23.30 -19.34
C ALA A 194 19.12 -21.99 -20.16
N ASP A 195 19.20 -22.07 -21.49
CA ASP A 195 19.32 -20.96 -22.44
C ASP A 195 20.46 -19.96 -22.11
N LYS A 196 21.49 -20.45 -21.40
CA LYS A 196 22.69 -19.68 -21.04
C LYS A 196 23.72 -19.61 -22.16
N LEU A 197 23.60 -20.49 -23.15
CA LEU A 197 24.41 -20.54 -24.34
C LEU A 197 23.67 -19.93 -25.53
N VAL A 198 24.35 -19.80 -26.63
CA VAL A 198 23.74 -19.29 -27.88
C VAL A 198 22.75 -20.33 -28.42
N ALA A 199 21.61 -19.87 -28.91
CA ALA A 199 20.58 -20.75 -29.46
C ALA A 199 21.16 -21.77 -30.47
N GLY A 200 20.82 -23.04 -30.28
CA GLY A 200 21.33 -24.15 -31.06
C GLY A 200 22.67 -24.72 -30.57
N PHE A 201 23.30 -24.15 -29.54
CA PHE A 201 24.56 -24.66 -28.96
C PHE A 201 24.32 -25.87 -28.06
N ASP A 202 23.32 -25.78 -27.19
CA ASP A 202 22.96 -26.83 -26.23
C ASP A 202 22.57 -28.13 -26.94
N GLU A 203 21.79 -28.01 -28.02
CA GLU A 203 21.32 -29.14 -28.83
C GLU A 203 22.48 -30.00 -29.42
N GLN A 204 23.62 -29.37 -29.67
CA GLN A 204 24.79 -30.05 -30.21
C GLN A 204 25.62 -30.77 -29.13
N LEU A 205 25.36 -30.47 -27.88
CA LEU A 205 26.11 -31.04 -26.73
C LEU A 205 25.33 -32.11 -25.99
N VAL A 206 24.01 -32.14 -26.11
CA VAL A 206 23.17 -33.22 -25.61
C VAL A 206 23.56 -34.53 -26.28
N GLY A 207 23.73 -35.58 -25.48
CA GLY A 207 24.12 -36.90 -25.94
C GLY A 207 25.63 -37.16 -26.05
N LEU A 208 26.47 -36.12 -25.82
CA LEU A 208 27.93 -36.32 -25.76
C LEU A 208 28.39 -36.86 -24.42
N THR A 209 29.42 -37.70 -24.47
CA THR A 209 30.10 -38.20 -23.26
C THR A 209 31.40 -37.46 -22.98
N ALA A 210 31.90 -37.59 -21.74
CA ALA A 210 33.18 -36.99 -21.36
C ALA A 210 34.33 -37.51 -22.25
N GLY A 211 35.12 -36.57 -22.82
CA GLY A 211 36.22 -36.85 -23.73
C GLY A 211 35.87 -36.67 -25.18
N GLU A 212 34.62 -36.69 -25.56
CA GLU A 212 34.19 -36.47 -26.97
C GLU A 212 34.32 -35.02 -27.42
N SER A 213 34.41 -34.85 -28.73
CA SER A 213 34.50 -33.54 -29.36
C SER A 213 33.55 -33.47 -30.53
N VAL A 214 32.87 -32.33 -30.65
CA VAL A 214 31.95 -32.04 -31.73
C VAL A 214 32.34 -30.73 -32.41
N SER A 215 32.08 -30.61 -33.71
CA SER A 215 32.27 -29.38 -34.46
C SER A 215 30.98 -29.04 -35.18
N PHE A 216 30.52 -27.78 -35.02
CA PHE A 216 29.28 -27.28 -35.64
C PHE A 216 29.39 -25.77 -35.89
N SER A 217 28.47 -25.26 -36.71
CA SER A 217 28.44 -23.84 -37.04
C SER A 217 27.17 -23.20 -36.49
N ILE A 218 27.30 -22.03 -35.85
CA ILE A 218 26.17 -21.22 -35.40
C ILE A 218 26.14 -19.91 -36.19
N THR A 219 24.96 -19.53 -36.65
CA THR A 219 24.72 -18.22 -37.27
C THR A 219 24.04 -17.32 -36.25
N TYR A 220 24.73 -16.25 -35.87
CA TYR A 220 24.22 -15.29 -34.90
C TYR A 220 23.13 -14.40 -35.54
N ALA A 221 22.14 -14.02 -34.74
CA ALA A 221 21.08 -13.13 -35.19
C ALA A 221 21.63 -11.74 -35.60
N LYS A 222 20.92 -11.04 -36.51
CA LYS A 222 21.32 -9.70 -36.94
C LYS A 222 21.23 -8.64 -35.88
N ASP A 223 20.47 -8.89 -34.83
CA ASP A 223 20.23 -8.05 -33.69
C ASP A 223 20.93 -8.55 -32.42
N ASP A 224 21.87 -9.50 -32.50
CA ASP A 224 22.63 -10.00 -31.35
C ASP A 224 23.22 -8.83 -30.54
N GLN A 225 23.22 -8.96 -29.23
CA GLN A 225 23.70 -7.91 -28.32
C GLN A 225 25.20 -7.60 -28.53
N ARG A 226 25.97 -8.56 -29.05
CA ARG A 226 27.42 -8.43 -29.34
C ARG A 226 27.64 -7.94 -30.79
N PRO A 227 27.98 -6.65 -30.97
CA PRO A 227 28.07 -6.05 -32.32
C PRO A 227 28.99 -6.80 -33.27
N GLN A 228 30.09 -7.43 -32.80
CA GLN A 228 31.09 -8.15 -33.59
C GLN A 228 30.59 -9.50 -34.10
N LEU A 229 29.48 -10.03 -33.55
CA LEU A 229 28.91 -11.33 -33.89
C LEU A 229 27.66 -11.22 -34.76
N ARG A 230 27.05 -10.04 -34.87
CA ARG A 230 25.78 -9.82 -35.58
C ARG A 230 25.79 -10.36 -37.01
N GLY A 231 24.86 -11.27 -37.31
CA GLY A 231 24.70 -11.86 -38.62
C GLY A 231 25.91 -12.66 -39.11
N THR A 232 26.83 -13.07 -38.21
CA THR A 232 28.02 -13.82 -38.59
C THR A 232 27.86 -15.30 -38.31
N GLN A 233 28.46 -16.13 -39.16
CA GLN A 233 28.60 -17.56 -38.89
C GLN A 233 29.94 -17.80 -38.18
N VAL A 234 29.89 -18.57 -37.11
CA VAL A 234 31.04 -18.97 -36.29
C VAL A 234 31.08 -20.49 -36.24
N ASP A 235 32.23 -21.06 -36.58
CA ASP A 235 32.48 -22.50 -36.53
C ASP A 235 33.07 -22.83 -35.13
N TYR A 236 32.37 -23.62 -34.39
CA TYR A 236 32.77 -24.03 -33.05
C TYR A 236 33.35 -25.45 -33.04
N THR A 237 34.43 -25.63 -32.31
CA THR A 237 34.92 -26.94 -31.91
C THR A 237 34.83 -27.01 -30.40
N VAL A 238 34.05 -27.94 -29.86
CA VAL A 238 33.80 -28.12 -28.47
C VAL A 238 34.28 -29.46 -28.03
N LYS A 239 35.01 -29.52 -26.89
CA LYS A 239 35.42 -30.75 -26.25
C LYS A 239 34.71 -30.86 -24.94
N MET A 240 33.93 -31.93 -24.76
CA MET A 240 33.29 -32.30 -23.49
C MET A 240 34.36 -32.81 -22.54
N LYS A 241 34.57 -32.18 -21.41
CA LYS A 241 35.54 -32.65 -20.39
C LYS A 241 34.89 -33.50 -19.32
N ARG A 242 33.81 -33.03 -18.79
CA ARG A 242 33.06 -33.72 -17.73
C ARG A 242 31.57 -33.41 -17.83
N VAL A 243 30.78 -34.36 -17.45
CA VAL A 243 29.32 -34.20 -17.28
C VAL A 243 29.03 -34.35 -15.79
N PHE A 244 28.21 -33.50 -15.26
CA PHE A 244 27.78 -33.51 -13.85
C PHE A 244 26.26 -33.49 -13.84
N GLU A 245 25.68 -34.31 -13.00
CA GLU A 245 24.29 -34.17 -12.61
C GLU A 245 24.18 -33.31 -11.36
N LEU A 246 23.11 -32.54 -11.25
CA LEU A 246 22.77 -31.84 -10.03
C LEU A 246 22.07 -32.86 -9.10
N ALA A 247 22.83 -33.45 -8.18
CA ALA A 247 22.34 -34.46 -7.26
C ALA A 247 21.99 -33.82 -5.91
N PRO A 248 20.70 -33.72 -5.57
CA PRO A 248 20.32 -33.35 -4.21
C PRO A 248 20.79 -34.46 -3.24
N PRO A 249 21.24 -34.09 -2.02
CA PRO A 249 21.64 -35.03 -1.00
C PRO A 249 20.47 -35.95 -0.61
N GLU A 250 20.75 -37.06 0.03
CA GLU A 250 19.69 -37.87 0.66
C GLU A 250 19.08 -37.10 1.83
N LEU A 251 17.78 -37.26 2.03
CA LEU A 251 17.05 -36.57 3.11
C LEU A 251 17.22 -37.42 4.39
N ASP A 252 18.37 -37.28 5.04
CA ASP A 252 18.76 -38.00 6.24
C ASP A 252 19.43 -37.08 7.28
N ASP A 253 19.79 -37.65 8.44
CA ASP A 253 20.45 -36.90 9.51
C ASP A 253 21.83 -36.34 9.10
N ALA A 254 22.50 -36.91 8.08
CA ALA A 254 23.78 -36.40 7.62
C ALA A 254 23.66 -35.12 6.75
N PHE A 255 22.49 -34.88 6.18
CA PHE A 255 22.18 -33.69 5.41
C PHE A 255 21.91 -32.48 6.31
N VAL A 256 21.23 -32.67 7.44
CA VAL A 256 20.70 -31.59 8.28
C VAL A 256 21.77 -30.63 8.80
N PRO A 257 22.94 -31.06 9.32
CA PRO A 257 24.00 -30.14 9.77
C PRO A 257 24.66 -29.33 8.65
N GLN A 258 24.39 -29.64 7.37
CA GLN A 258 24.93 -28.91 6.23
C GLN A 258 24.13 -27.62 5.94
N ILE A 259 22.86 -27.55 6.40
CA ILE A 259 21.93 -26.49 6.07
C ILE A 259 21.32 -25.81 7.30
N SER A 260 21.50 -26.37 8.47
CA SER A 260 20.92 -25.88 9.73
C SER A 260 21.83 -26.16 10.91
N GLU A 261 21.48 -25.67 12.09
CA GLU A 261 22.14 -25.94 13.36
C GLU A 261 21.66 -27.25 14.06
N PHE A 262 20.68 -27.93 13.45
CA PHE A 262 20.14 -29.17 13.98
C PHE A 262 20.99 -30.37 13.57
N GLU A 263 20.91 -31.45 14.36
CA GLU A 263 21.67 -32.70 14.10
C GLU A 263 20.79 -33.77 13.44
N ARG A 264 19.46 -33.70 13.60
CA ARG A 264 18.54 -34.74 13.13
C ARG A 264 17.42 -34.16 12.26
N LEU A 265 16.98 -34.96 11.30
CA LEU A 265 15.90 -34.61 10.39
C LEU A 265 14.57 -34.33 11.10
N GLU A 266 14.28 -35.09 12.18
CA GLU A 266 13.08 -34.87 12.99
C GLU A 266 13.10 -33.53 13.66
N GLU A 267 14.23 -33.01 14.13
CA GLU A 267 14.38 -31.72 14.77
C GLU A 267 14.13 -30.60 13.76
N LEU A 268 14.72 -30.68 12.57
CA LEU A 268 14.49 -29.73 11.49
C LEU A 268 13.03 -29.75 11.02
N ARG A 269 12.42 -30.94 10.93
CA ARG A 269 10.99 -31.06 10.57
C ARG A 269 10.10 -30.40 11.60
N SER A 270 10.34 -30.63 12.89
CA SER A 270 9.58 -30.02 13.99
C SER A 270 9.70 -28.50 13.98
N GLU A 271 10.91 -27.99 13.79
CA GLU A 271 11.14 -26.54 13.69
C GLU A 271 10.40 -25.91 12.49
N ILE A 272 10.40 -26.56 11.32
CA ILE A 272 9.65 -26.09 10.16
C ILE A 272 8.15 -26.13 10.44
N GLU A 273 7.65 -27.18 11.08
CA GLU A 273 6.25 -27.35 11.45
C GLU A 273 5.82 -26.25 12.45
N GLU A 274 6.61 -26.03 13.51
CA GLU A 274 6.38 -24.95 14.48
C GLU A 274 6.30 -23.56 13.81
N ARG A 275 7.24 -23.26 12.92
CA ARG A 275 7.23 -21.99 12.17
C ARG A 275 6.04 -21.83 11.23
N TYR A 276 5.57 -22.91 10.62
CA TYR A 276 4.37 -22.85 9.78
C TYR A 276 3.12 -22.70 10.65
N GLN A 277 3.10 -23.35 11.81
CA GLN A 277 2.00 -23.23 12.77
C GLN A 277 1.90 -21.81 13.31
N GLU A 278 3.00 -21.20 13.76
CA GLU A 278 3.03 -19.81 14.20
C GLU A 278 2.53 -18.85 13.09
N LYS A 279 3.00 -19.02 11.86
CA LYS A 279 2.53 -18.21 10.73
C LYS A 279 1.05 -18.40 10.43
N ALA A 280 0.55 -19.62 10.56
CA ALA A 280 -0.86 -19.91 10.36
C ALA A 280 -1.71 -19.27 11.47
N GLU A 281 -1.25 -19.33 12.71
CA GLU A 281 -1.89 -18.69 13.86
C GLU A 281 -1.91 -17.17 13.73
N ASP A 282 -0.79 -16.55 13.37
CA ASP A 282 -0.69 -15.11 13.12
C ASP A 282 -1.62 -14.67 11.99
N ALA A 283 -1.65 -15.42 10.89
CA ALA A 283 -2.52 -15.11 9.75
C ALA A 283 -4.01 -15.23 10.11
N VAL A 284 -4.38 -16.24 10.89
CA VAL A 284 -5.75 -16.42 11.39
C VAL A 284 -6.12 -15.29 12.35
N GLU A 285 -5.21 -14.90 13.25
CA GLU A 285 -5.46 -13.82 14.20
C GLU A 285 -5.63 -12.46 13.48
N GLU A 286 -4.78 -12.16 12.50
CA GLU A 286 -4.89 -10.94 11.70
C GLU A 286 -6.20 -10.91 10.90
N MET A 287 -6.59 -12.05 10.30
CA MET A 287 -7.85 -12.17 9.59
C MET A 287 -9.05 -12.02 10.52
N PHE A 288 -8.97 -12.61 11.73
CA PHE A 288 -10.02 -12.47 12.73
C PHE A 288 -10.16 -11.02 13.19
N ARG A 289 -9.04 -10.33 13.51
CA ARG A 289 -9.04 -8.90 13.82
C ARG A 289 -9.74 -8.06 12.75
N ARG A 290 -9.40 -8.32 11.50
CA ARG A 290 -10.03 -7.62 10.36
C ARG A 290 -11.53 -7.88 10.27
N ARG A 291 -11.96 -9.14 10.43
CA ARG A 291 -13.40 -9.49 10.43
C ARG A 291 -14.16 -8.84 11.58
N VAL A 292 -13.56 -8.76 12.78
CA VAL A 292 -14.17 -8.09 13.93
C VAL A 292 -14.39 -6.61 13.65
N ILE A 293 -13.42 -5.93 13.07
CA ILE A 293 -13.55 -4.53 12.66
C ILE A 293 -14.65 -4.39 11.60
N ASP A 294 -14.68 -5.27 10.59
CA ASP A 294 -15.68 -5.24 9.53
C ASP A 294 -17.11 -5.42 10.08
N GLU A 295 -17.27 -6.28 11.10
CA GLU A 295 -18.56 -6.48 11.74
C GLU A 295 -18.97 -5.26 12.58
N ALA A 296 -18.04 -4.63 13.29
CA ALA A 296 -18.29 -3.37 13.99
C ALA A 296 -18.67 -2.25 13.01
N VAL A 297 -18.07 -2.20 11.83
CA VAL A 297 -18.41 -1.25 10.75
C VAL A 297 -19.82 -1.49 10.24
N LYS A 298 -20.24 -2.75 10.02
CA LYS A 298 -21.60 -3.10 9.56
C LYS A 298 -22.66 -2.64 10.58
N ASN A 299 -22.37 -2.74 11.87
CA ASN A 299 -23.28 -2.33 12.95
C ASN A 299 -23.28 -0.82 13.19
N SER A 300 -22.36 -0.07 12.57
CA SER A 300 -22.24 1.37 12.75
C SER A 300 -22.78 2.13 11.53
N THR A 301 -23.23 3.35 11.75
CA THR A 301 -23.64 4.25 10.67
C THR A 301 -22.62 5.34 10.49
N VAL A 302 -22.00 5.40 9.32
CA VAL A 302 -21.03 6.44 8.99
C VAL A 302 -21.16 6.85 7.52
N LYS A 303 -21.17 8.16 7.26
CA LYS A 303 -21.11 8.73 5.92
C LYS A 303 -19.68 9.10 5.61
N VAL A 304 -19.11 8.57 4.55
CA VAL A 304 -17.74 8.89 4.12
C VAL A 304 -17.75 10.14 3.25
N PRO A 305 -17.09 11.24 3.66
CA PRO A 305 -16.93 12.43 2.83
C PRO A 305 -16.10 12.12 1.58
N ARG A 306 -16.45 12.74 0.46
CA ARG A 306 -15.71 12.57 -0.81
C ARG A 306 -14.23 12.91 -0.69
N ALA A 307 -13.88 13.91 0.12
CA ALA A 307 -12.50 14.29 0.34
C ALA A 307 -11.67 13.12 0.95
N MET A 308 -12.17 12.48 2.00
CA MET A 308 -11.49 11.34 2.63
C MET A 308 -11.36 10.16 1.66
N LEU A 309 -12.42 9.87 0.90
CA LEU A 309 -12.38 8.82 -0.12
C LEU A 309 -11.32 9.10 -1.18
N GLN A 310 -11.24 10.33 -1.68
CA GLN A 310 -10.24 10.73 -2.67
C GLN A 310 -8.82 10.64 -2.13
N THR A 311 -8.59 11.10 -0.90
CA THR A 311 -7.28 10.99 -0.24
C THR A 311 -6.88 9.53 -0.10
N ARG A 312 -7.80 8.66 0.39
CA ARG A 312 -7.49 7.23 0.54
C ARG A 312 -7.19 6.53 -0.78
N ILE A 313 -7.93 6.84 -1.85
CA ILE A 313 -7.63 6.33 -3.20
C ILE A 313 -6.23 6.79 -3.66
N GLN A 314 -5.87 8.05 -3.44
CA GLN A 314 -4.54 8.57 -3.79
C GLN A 314 -3.43 7.85 -3.01
N ASP A 315 -3.66 7.54 -1.73
CA ASP A 315 -2.71 6.79 -0.92
C ASP A 315 -2.55 5.35 -1.43
N MET A 316 -3.65 4.66 -1.74
CA MET A 316 -3.63 3.32 -2.35
C MET A 316 -2.90 3.31 -3.70
N LEU A 317 -3.08 4.33 -4.53
CA LEU A 317 -2.35 4.48 -5.80
C LEU A 317 -0.85 4.69 -5.57
N ARG A 318 -0.49 5.49 -4.55
CA ARG A 318 0.91 5.72 -4.14
C ARG A 318 1.58 4.45 -3.61
N GLU A 319 0.86 3.69 -2.77
CA GLU A 319 1.29 2.38 -2.29
C GLU A 319 1.48 1.39 -3.45
N GLY A 320 0.54 1.37 -4.41
CA GLY A 320 0.66 0.56 -5.63
C GLY A 320 1.88 0.94 -6.47
N GLN A 321 2.15 2.23 -6.64
CA GLN A 321 3.32 2.73 -7.38
C GLN A 321 4.64 2.31 -6.69
N SER A 322 4.71 2.35 -5.36
CA SER A 322 5.93 1.99 -4.61
C SER A 322 6.32 0.52 -4.71
N ARG A 323 5.38 -0.35 -5.08
CA ARG A 323 5.62 -1.80 -5.28
C ARG A 323 6.07 -2.15 -6.70
N LEU A 324 6.06 -1.19 -7.63
CA LEU A 324 6.51 -1.42 -8.99
C LEU A 324 8.05 -1.37 -9.07
N PRO A 325 8.66 -2.10 -10.02
CA PRO A 325 10.09 -2.02 -10.27
C PRO A 325 10.53 -0.59 -10.61
N GLU A 326 11.78 -0.24 -10.26
CA GLU A 326 12.35 1.06 -10.57
C GLU A 326 12.24 1.38 -12.08
N GLY A 327 11.79 2.59 -12.39
CA GLY A 327 11.64 3.10 -13.75
C GLY A 327 10.33 2.75 -14.44
N ILE A 328 9.42 2.01 -13.80
CA ILE A 328 8.09 1.73 -14.33
C ILE A 328 7.06 2.62 -13.61
N THR A 329 6.34 3.44 -14.37
CA THR A 329 5.23 4.22 -13.81
C THR A 329 3.94 3.39 -13.77
N LEU A 330 3.03 3.75 -12.84
CA LEU A 330 1.73 3.10 -12.73
C LEU A 330 0.94 3.18 -14.06
N GLU A 331 1.02 4.31 -14.75
CA GLU A 331 0.38 4.49 -16.07
C GLU A 331 0.93 3.52 -17.13
N GLN A 332 2.25 3.34 -17.17
CA GLN A 332 2.89 2.39 -18.10
C GLN A 332 2.49 0.95 -17.78
N TYR A 333 2.45 0.61 -16.49
CA TYR A 333 2.02 -0.71 -16.02
C TYR A 333 0.56 -1.00 -16.41
N LEU A 334 -0.36 -0.06 -16.16
CA LEU A 334 -1.77 -0.19 -16.52
C LEU A 334 -1.97 -0.27 -18.03
N SER A 335 -1.26 0.58 -18.79
CA SER A 335 -1.32 0.57 -20.27
C SER A 335 -0.90 -0.78 -20.85
N SER A 336 0.12 -1.43 -20.28
CA SER A 336 0.55 -2.77 -20.70
C SER A 336 -0.52 -3.85 -20.47
N ARG A 337 -1.45 -3.61 -19.54
CA ARG A 337 -2.60 -4.49 -19.23
C ARG A 337 -3.90 -4.06 -19.90
N GLY A 338 -3.88 -2.99 -20.68
CA GLY A 338 -5.09 -2.44 -21.31
C GLY A 338 -6.08 -1.80 -20.34
N GLN A 339 -5.61 -1.42 -19.15
CA GLN A 339 -6.39 -0.74 -18.12
C GLN A 339 -6.14 0.76 -18.13
N SER A 340 -7.18 1.56 -17.81
CA SER A 340 -7.03 2.99 -17.61
C SER A 340 -6.97 3.34 -16.11
N MET A 341 -6.40 4.51 -15.77
CA MET A 341 -6.39 5.05 -14.41
C MET A 341 -7.82 5.20 -13.84
N ASP A 342 -8.77 5.66 -14.65
CA ASP A 342 -10.16 5.81 -14.23
C ASP A 342 -10.84 4.48 -13.89
N GLN A 343 -10.47 3.40 -14.58
CA GLN A 343 -10.95 2.06 -14.26
C GLN A 343 -10.38 1.59 -12.93
N LEU A 344 -9.07 1.75 -12.71
CA LEU A 344 -8.43 1.40 -11.44
C LEU A 344 -9.04 2.19 -10.27
N VAL A 345 -9.25 3.50 -10.42
CA VAL A 345 -9.89 4.33 -9.39
C VAL A 345 -11.30 3.81 -9.04
N LYS A 346 -12.09 3.39 -10.03
CA LYS A 346 -13.43 2.82 -9.80
C LYS A 346 -13.36 1.46 -9.08
N GLU A 347 -12.36 0.65 -9.40
CA GLU A 347 -12.14 -0.64 -8.75
C GLU A 347 -11.67 -0.49 -7.30
N LEU A 348 -10.85 0.52 -7.03
CA LEU A 348 -10.36 0.82 -5.68
C LEU A 348 -11.39 1.52 -4.77
N ALA A 349 -12.37 2.23 -5.36
CA ALA A 349 -13.30 3.05 -4.59
C ALA A 349 -14.06 2.29 -3.48
N PRO A 350 -14.61 1.07 -3.69
CA PRO A 350 -15.29 0.33 -2.63
C PRO A 350 -14.36 -0.06 -1.48
N GLU A 351 -13.14 -0.48 -1.78
CA GLU A 351 -12.14 -0.85 -0.78
C GLU A 351 -11.65 0.38 -0.01
N ALA A 352 -11.42 1.50 -0.71
CA ALA A 352 -11.07 2.77 -0.10
C ALA A 352 -12.17 3.26 0.86
N GLU A 353 -13.45 3.14 0.45
CA GLU A 353 -14.57 3.49 1.30
C GLU A 353 -14.62 2.64 2.57
N MET A 354 -14.43 1.33 2.44
CA MET A 354 -14.36 0.42 3.58
C MET A 354 -13.17 0.72 4.50
N ALA A 355 -12.00 1.05 3.93
CA ALA A 355 -10.83 1.43 4.71
C ALA A 355 -11.07 2.70 5.54
N VAL A 356 -11.69 3.72 4.94
CA VAL A 356 -12.07 4.95 5.67
C VAL A 356 -13.12 4.67 6.75
N LYS A 357 -14.13 3.83 6.46
CA LYS A 357 -15.13 3.44 7.47
C LYS A 357 -14.49 2.72 8.65
N ARG A 358 -13.57 1.78 8.40
CA ARG A 358 -12.83 1.08 9.47
C ARG A 358 -12.07 2.06 10.36
N GLU A 359 -11.32 2.98 9.75
CA GLU A 359 -10.55 3.99 10.47
C GLU A 359 -11.46 4.86 11.35
N LEU A 360 -12.56 5.39 10.79
CA LEU A 360 -13.50 6.23 11.52
C LEU A 360 -14.17 5.49 12.67
N VAL A 361 -14.63 4.25 12.45
CA VAL A 361 -15.31 3.45 13.48
C VAL A 361 -14.34 3.07 14.59
N VAL A 362 -13.11 2.63 14.30
CA VAL A 362 -12.11 2.29 15.31
C VAL A 362 -11.72 3.53 16.12
N GLN A 363 -11.61 4.70 15.49
CA GLN A 363 -11.36 5.95 16.19
C GLN A 363 -12.50 6.30 17.14
N ALA A 364 -13.75 6.23 16.67
CA ALA A 364 -14.91 6.49 17.52
C ALA A 364 -15.00 5.52 18.70
N ILE A 365 -14.59 4.26 18.53
CA ILE A 365 -14.48 3.28 19.61
C ILE A 365 -13.37 3.67 20.59
N ALA A 366 -12.19 4.11 20.10
CA ALA A 366 -11.11 4.59 20.98
C ALA A 366 -11.58 5.75 21.88
N GLU A 367 -12.35 6.68 21.31
CA GLU A 367 -12.95 7.80 22.04
C GLU A 367 -14.01 7.32 23.05
N ALA A 368 -14.90 6.40 22.63
CA ALA A 368 -15.97 5.86 23.50
C ALA A 368 -15.42 5.05 24.68
N GLU A 369 -14.33 4.32 24.49
CA GLU A 369 -13.63 3.57 25.54
C GLU A 369 -12.69 4.46 26.38
N GLY A 370 -12.54 5.75 26.02
CA GLY A 370 -11.68 6.69 26.73
C GLY A 370 -10.20 6.31 26.72
N ILE A 371 -9.72 5.71 25.63
CA ILE A 371 -8.35 5.24 25.50
C ILE A 371 -7.42 6.46 25.46
N GLN A 372 -6.56 6.58 26.45
CA GLN A 372 -5.53 7.61 26.53
C GLN A 372 -4.15 6.96 26.40
N VAL A 373 -3.28 7.58 25.65
CA VAL A 373 -1.88 7.15 25.42
C VAL A 373 -0.96 8.19 26.03
N GLY A 374 -0.14 7.77 26.98
CA GLY A 374 0.85 8.61 27.64
C GLY A 374 2.11 8.83 26.81
N ASP A 375 2.88 9.87 27.16
CA ASP A 375 4.15 10.16 26.49
C ASP A 375 5.16 9.01 26.64
N ASP A 376 5.17 8.32 27.80
CA ASP A 376 6.05 7.17 28.03
C ASP A 376 5.79 6.03 27.05
N GLU A 377 4.56 5.84 26.62
CA GLU A 377 4.17 4.79 25.67
C GLU A 377 4.59 5.15 24.24
N VAL A 378 4.49 6.43 23.89
CA VAL A 378 5.01 6.94 22.61
C VAL A 378 6.52 6.75 22.55
N GLU A 379 7.23 7.08 23.65
CA GLU A 379 8.67 6.85 23.75
C GLU A 379 9.06 5.38 23.64
N GLN A 380 8.26 4.49 24.28
CA GLN A 380 8.50 3.05 24.18
C GLN A 380 8.28 2.56 22.76
N GLN A 381 7.21 3.00 22.06
CA GLN A 381 6.96 2.65 20.67
C GLN A 381 8.10 3.08 19.74
N ILE A 382 8.65 4.30 19.94
CA ILE A 382 9.79 4.79 19.16
C ILE A 382 11.03 3.88 19.39
N ARG A 383 11.28 3.43 20.62
CA ARG A 383 12.37 2.50 20.94
C ARG A 383 12.19 1.15 20.26
N ASP A 384 10.99 0.60 20.35
CA ASP A 384 10.66 -0.70 19.74
C ASP A 384 10.78 -0.64 18.21
N ASP A 385 10.36 0.47 17.60
CA ASP A 385 10.50 0.69 16.15
C ASP A 385 11.96 0.86 15.72
N ALA A 386 12.77 1.55 16.54
CA ALA A 386 14.19 1.70 16.31
C ALA A 386 14.92 0.35 16.38
N GLU A 387 14.62 -0.46 17.40
CA GLU A 387 15.20 -1.80 17.58
C GLU A 387 14.86 -2.72 16.41
N ARG A 388 13.59 -2.76 16.00
CA ARG A 388 13.14 -3.53 14.82
C ARG A 388 13.79 -3.10 13.52
N GLY A 389 14.03 -1.80 13.37
CA GLY A 389 14.67 -1.21 12.20
C GLY A 389 16.21 -1.21 12.25
N GLY A 390 16.83 -1.66 13.35
CA GLY A 390 18.27 -1.58 13.56
C GLY A 390 18.80 -0.15 13.55
N ARG A 391 18.00 0.83 14.02
CA ARG A 391 18.31 2.26 14.05
C ARG A 391 18.60 2.73 15.48
N ASP A 392 19.25 3.89 15.60
CA ASP A 392 19.42 4.54 16.88
C ASP A 392 18.10 5.16 17.36
N PRO A 393 17.63 4.87 18.60
CA PRO A 393 16.36 5.39 19.12
C PRO A 393 16.33 6.93 19.22
N ASP A 394 17.44 7.56 19.57
CA ASP A 394 17.51 9.03 19.71
C ASP A 394 17.45 9.72 18.35
N GLU A 395 18.06 9.12 17.32
CA GLU A 395 17.95 9.62 15.94
C GLU A 395 16.53 9.49 15.40
N LEU A 396 15.87 8.35 15.64
CA LEU A 396 14.47 8.15 15.23
C LEU A 396 13.53 9.11 15.96
N ALA A 397 13.71 9.31 17.28
CA ALA A 397 12.93 10.26 18.06
C ALA A 397 13.06 11.69 17.50
N ALA A 398 14.29 12.12 17.20
CA ALA A 398 14.54 13.44 16.62
C ALA A 398 13.90 13.61 15.21
N GLU A 399 13.83 12.54 14.42
CA GLU A 399 13.16 12.54 13.13
C GLU A 399 11.64 12.68 13.29
N VAL A 400 11.03 11.90 14.19
CA VAL A 400 9.62 11.98 14.55
C VAL A 400 9.26 13.39 15.05
N ASP A 401 10.08 13.98 15.91
CA ASP A 401 9.85 15.33 16.43
C ASP A 401 9.93 16.40 15.34
N ARG A 402 10.85 16.24 14.38
CA ARG A 402 10.99 17.19 13.25
C ARG A 402 9.75 17.30 12.38
N VAL A 403 8.98 16.22 12.27
CA VAL A 403 7.74 16.17 11.48
C VAL A 403 6.48 16.27 12.34
N ASN A 404 6.60 16.60 13.64
CA ASN A 404 5.51 16.58 14.62
C ASN A 404 4.76 15.23 14.67
N GLY A 405 5.49 14.12 14.49
CA GLY A 405 4.92 12.79 14.33
C GLY A 405 4.44 12.14 15.63
N ARG A 406 4.75 12.70 16.82
CA ARG A 406 4.34 12.11 18.11
C ARG A 406 2.83 12.02 18.27
N GLU A 407 2.10 13.04 17.80
CA GLU A 407 0.63 13.04 17.88
C GLU A 407 0.06 11.90 17.03
N LYS A 408 0.56 11.73 15.83
CA LYS A 408 0.16 10.63 14.95
C LYS A 408 0.49 9.26 15.56
N LEU A 409 1.68 9.10 16.19
CA LEU A 409 2.01 7.87 16.90
C LEU A 409 1.06 7.59 18.06
N ARG A 410 0.66 8.64 18.79
CA ARG A 410 -0.33 8.53 19.88
C ARG A 410 -1.67 8.03 19.34
N GLU A 411 -2.14 8.59 18.24
CA GLU A 411 -3.36 8.14 17.56
C GLU A 411 -3.23 6.68 17.10
N ASP A 412 -2.13 6.31 16.45
CA ASP A 412 -1.90 4.95 15.97
C ASP A 412 -1.87 3.91 17.10
N ILE A 413 -1.30 4.27 18.28
CA ILE A 413 -1.31 3.42 19.47
C ILE A 413 -2.73 3.30 20.02
N ALA A 414 -3.48 4.41 20.09
CA ALA A 414 -4.86 4.40 20.56
C ALA A 414 -5.77 3.54 19.67
N LEU A 415 -5.61 3.63 18.36
CA LEU A 415 -6.35 2.81 17.40
C LEU A 415 -6.04 1.31 17.55
N ARG A 416 -4.76 0.94 17.72
CA ARG A 416 -4.39 -0.47 17.98
C ARG A 416 -5.05 -1.00 19.24
N ARG A 417 -5.04 -0.24 20.32
CA ARG A 417 -5.73 -0.61 21.58
C ARG A 417 -7.24 -0.74 21.41
N ALA A 418 -7.86 0.15 20.65
CA ALA A 418 -9.28 0.03 20.36
C ALA A 418 -9.60 -1.27 19.62
N VAL A 419 -8.75 -1.68 18.69
CA VAL A 419 -8.87 -2.97 18.01
C VAL A 419 -8.67 -4.13 18.99
N ASP A 420 -7.70 -4.04 19.91
CA ASP A 420 -7.49 -5.07 20.93
C ASP A 420 -8.73 -5.22 21.83
N VAL A 421 -9.32 -4.12 22.27
CA VAL A 421 -10.59 -4.15 23.05
C VAL A 421 -11.73 -4.79 22.26
N LEU A 422 -11.83 -4.50 20.96
CA LEU A 422 -12.82 -5.12 20.07
C LEU A 422 -12.63 -6.64 19.99
N VAL A 423 -11.39 -7.07 19.75
CA VAL A 423 -11.04 -8.49 19.58
C VAL A 423 -11.25 -9.27 20.86
N GLU A 424 -10.85 -8.71 22.02
CA GLU A 424 -11.06 -9.31 23.34
C GLU A 424 -12.55 -9.45 23.69
N ALA A 425 -13.36 -8.50 23.26
CA ALA A 425 -14.81 -8.52 23.48
C ALA A 425 -15.58 -9.40 22.48
N ALA A 426 -14.94 -9.81 21.38
CA ALA A 426 -15.58 -10.60 20.33
C ALA A 426 -15.68 -12.09 20.73
N ALA A 427 -16.74 -12.74 20.27
CA ALA A 427 -16.96 -14.18 20.45
C ALA A 427 -16.60 -14.91 19.15
N PRO A 428 -15.50 -15.69 19.09
CA PRO A 428 -15.16 -16.47 17.92
C PRO A 428 -16.17 -17.59 17.71
N ILE A 429 -16.67 -17.73 16.47
CA ILE A 429 -17.53 -18.82 16.04
C ILE A 429 -16.90 -19.57 14.86
N SER A 430 -17.31 -20.82 14.63
CA SER A 430 -16.80 -21.54 13.46
C SER A 430 -17.31 -20.93 12.15
N PRO A 431 -16.55 -21.02 11.04
CA PRO A 431 -16.99 -20.53 9.74
C PRO A 431 -18.34 -21.12 9.29
N GLU A 432 -18.54 -22.42 9.57
CA GLU A 432 -19.80 -23.10 9.26
C GLU A 432 -21.01 -22.49 9.99
N THR A 433 -20.80 -22.08 11.24
CA THR A 433 -21.86 -21.42 12.04
C THR A 433 -22.14 -20.01 11.50
N ALA A 434 -21.10 -19.28 11.09
CA ALA A 434 -21.26 -17.97 10.49
C ALA A 434 -22.01 -18.04 9.16
N ASP A 435 -21.63 -18.97 8.27
CA ASP A 435 -22.30 -19.20 6.98
C ASP A 435 -23.77 -19.63 7.15
N ALA A 436 -24.05 -20.46 8.15
CA ALA A 436 -25.42 -20.86 8.44
C ALA A 436 -26.30 -19.68 8.88
N ARG A 437 -25.73 -18.75 9.65
CA ARG A 437 -26.46 -17.55 10.09
C ARG A 437 -26.65 -16.54 8.95
N GLU A 438 -25.65 -16.35 8.11
CA GLU A 438 -25.74 -15.45 6.95
C GLU A 438 -26.84 -15.92 5.96
N LYS A 439 -26.96 -17.23 5.76
CA LYS A 439 -28.04 -17.82 4.94
C LYS A 439 -29.43 -17.72 5.56
N LEU A 440 -29.51 -17.60 6.89
CA LEU A 440 -30.79 -17.42 7.60
C LEU A 440 -31.21 -15.94 7.64
N TRP A 441 -30.31 -15.02 7.39
CA TRP A 441 -30.59 -13.59 7.34
C TRP A 441 -30.90 -13.16 5.91
N THR A 442 -32.19 -13.07 5.56
CA THR A 442 -32.68 -12.46 4.31
C THR A 442 -33.07 -11.01 4.59
N PRO A 443 -32.39 -10.00 3.98
CA PRO A 443 -32.80 -8.60 4.12
C PRO A 443 -34.18 -8.41 3.45
N GLY A 444 -35.23 -8.18 4.23
CA GLY A 444 -36.57 -7.89 3.72
C GLY A 444 -37.73 -8.65 4.35
N GLU A 445 -37.48 -9.61 5.23
CA GLU A 445 -38.59 -10.12 6.09
C GLU A 445 -38.65 -9.26 7.36
N GLU A 446 -39.77 -8.52 7.49
CA GLU A 446 -40.12 -7.82 8.72
C GLU A 446 -39.99 -8.76 9.93
N LYS A 447 -39.29 -8.30 10.96
CA LYS A 447 -39.21 -8.98 12.27
C LYS A 447 -40.64 -9.30 12.73
N LYS A 448 -41.04 -10.55 12.62
CA LYS A 448 -42.19 -11.04 13.38
C LYS A 448 -41.81 -10.99 14.84
N GLU A 449 -42.60 -10.25 15.63
CA GLU A 449 -42.40 -10.17 17.07
C GLU A 449 -42.30 -11.57 17.69
N PRO A 450 -41.46 -11.76 18.72
CA PRO A 450 -41.31 -13.05 19.40
C PRO A 450 -42.60 -13.36 20.15
N GLY A 451 -43.49 -14.15 19.58
CA GLY A 451 -44.75 -14.51 20.25
C GLY A 451 -45.63 -15.48 19.51
N GLU A 452 -45.50 -15.71 18.22
CA GLU A 452 -46.35 -16.68 17.50
C GLU A 452 -45.52 -17.92 17.07
N LEU A 453 -45.57 -18.92 17.94
CA LEU A 453 -45.19 -20.30 17.56
C LEU A 453 -46.08 -20.79 16.41
N TRP A 454 -45.47 -21.06 15.24
CA TRP A 454 -46.13 -21.72 14.13
C TRP A 454 -46.61 -23.09 14.57
N THR A 455 -47.95 -23.29 14.54
CA THR A 455 -48.58 -24.62 14.72
C THR A 455 -49.02 -25.16 13.37
N PRO A 456 -48.65 -26.40 12.98
CA PRO A 456 -49.12 -27.01 11.73
C PRO A 456 -50.62 -27.21 11.80
N GLY A 457 -51.37 -26.45 11.01
CA GLY A 457 -52.84 -26.60 10.92
C GLY A 457 -53.68 -25.34 10.74
N SER A 458 -53.11 -24.15 10.84
CA SER A 458 -53.83 -22.88 10.61
C SER A 458 -53.58 -22.35 9.20
N GLY A 459 -54.06 -23.06 8.20
CA GLY A 459 -54.21 -22.52 6.85
C GLY A 459 -55.53 -21.76 6.72
N PRO A 460 -55.63 -20.68 5.93
CA PRO A 460 -56.84 -19.91 5.75
C PRO A 460 -57.92 -20.78 5.13
N ALA A 461 -59.08 -20.80 5.79
CA ALA A 461 -60.27 -21.48 5.30
C ALA A 461 -60.69 -20.94 3.92
N ASN A 462 -60.80 -21.82 2.97
CA ASN A 462 -61.27 -21.55 1.62
C ASN A 462 -62.78 -21.16 1.66
N PRO A 463 -63.22 -19.98 1.21
CA PRO A 463 -64.62 -19.66 1.07
C PRO A 463 -65.09 -20.09 -0.31
N GLN A 464 -65.47 -21.36 -0.46
CA GLN A 464 -66.38 -21.78 -1.54
C GLN A 464 -67.57 -22.45 -0.90
N GLY A 465 -68.70 -21.85 -1.11
CA GLY A 465 -69.95 -22.44 -0.80
C GLY A 465 -71.10 -21.44 -0.77
N GLY A 466 -71.75 -21.22 -1.87
CA GLY A 466 -72.95 -20.39 -1.93
C GLY A 466 -73.63 -20.48 -3.24
N THR A 467 -74.45 -21.51 -3.39
CA THR A 467 -75.45 -21.74 -4.40
C THR A 467 -76.55 -20.71 -4.32
N ALA A 468 -77.08 -20.29 -5.42
CA ALA A 468 -78.41 -20.31 -6.03
C ALA A 468 -78.57 -19.15 -6.97
#